data_91d86ab0be4568cd8d9b7f4994fb24b0
#
_entry.id   91d86ab0be4568cd8d9b7f4994fb24b0
#
_cell.length_a   1.000
_cell.length_b   1.000
_cell.length_c   1.000
_cell.angle_alpha   90.00
_cell.angle_beta   90.00
_cell.angle_gamma   90.00
#
_symmetry.space_group_name_H-M   'P 1'
#
loop_
_entity.id
_entity.type
_entity.pdbx_description
1 polymer ?
#
loop_
_entity_poly.entity_id
_entity_poly.type
_entity_poly.pdbx_seq_one_letter_code
_entity_poly.pdbx_strand_id
1 'polypeptide(L)'
;TITALILSCQKKNDEWIRINQLGYRINDLKIAVYTGLEKENIKSFRVIDSESGKTVLEKNISVKSVPISPFKSCYRLDFSELTADGTYRIEVGNAFSPDFRISDNVYDGTADFLLTYMRQQRCGYNPWLRDSCHTNDGYVIYGEKDDSLHIDVTGGWHDAADYLQYVATSANATYQMLFAFSENPTSFSDNFLASGLPGKDGFADVLNESRWGLDWLLKMNPAPGEMYNQIADDRDHIGFRFPNADTADYGKGSERPVYRCTGKEQGLFRYKNRATGIASTAGKFASAFARGAAVYKSIDPAFSNMLA
;
A
#
# COMPACT_ATOMS: atom_id res chain seq x y z
N THR A 1 9.54 -40.06 -44.51
CA THR A 1 8.70 -38.98 -43.96
C THR A 1 9.57 -38.05 -43.12
N ILE A 2 9.92 -36.91 -43.70
CA ILE A 2 10.70 -35.86 -43.03
C ILE A 2 9.70 -34.97 -42.29
N THR A 3 9.69 -35.04 -40.96
CA THR A 3 8.88 -34.16 -40.12
C THR A 3 9.65 -32.85 -39.98
N ALA A 4 9.20 -31.79 -40.68
CA ALA A 4 9.75 -30.45 -40.51
C ALA A 4 9.32 -29.91 -39.14
N LEU A 5 10.26 -29.74 -38.21
CA LEU A 5 10.04 -28.95 -37.03
C LEU A 5 9.91 -27.46 -37.42
N ILE A 6 8.71 -26.96 -37.40
CA ILE A 6 8.47 -25.52 -37.49
C ILE A 6 8.84 -24.92 -36.11
N LEU A 7 10.08 -24.44 -35.97
CA LEU A 7 10.44 -23.55 -34.87
C LEU A 7 9.66 -22.24 -35.07
N SER A 8 8.59 -22.09 -34.34
CA SER A 8 7.94 -20.79 -34.17
C SER A 8 8.93 -19.87 -33.47
N CYS A 9 9.60 -19.03 -34.25
CA CYS A 9 10.38 -17.91 -33.71
C CYS A 9 9.38 -16.94 -33.08
N GLN A 10 9.14 -17.04 -31.78
CA GLN A 10 8.41 -16.01 -31.06
C GLN A 10 9.20 -14.71 -31.23
N LYS A 11 8.62 -13.77 -32.00
CA LYS A 11 9.19 -12.42 -32.17
C LYS A 11 9.32 -11.84 -30.80
N LYS A 12 10.56 -11.59 -30.37
CA LYS A 12 10.85 -10.97 -29.08
C LYS A 12 10.12 -9.64 -29.04
N ASN A 13 9.29 -9.44 -28.03
CA ASN A 13 8.53 -8.20 -27.91
C ASN A 13 9.49 -7.15 -27.37
N ASP A 14 10.04 -6.29 -28.21
CA ASP A 14 11.03 -5.27 -27.87
C ASP A 14 10.38 -3.85 -27.74
N GLU A 15 9.05 -3.80 -27.83
CA GLU A 15 8.23 -2.58 -27.79
C GLU A 15 7.02 -2.79 -26.89
N TRP A 16 6.67 -1.76 -26.12
CA TRP A 16 5.51 -1.79 -25.22
C TRP A 16 4.82 -0.44 -25.18
N ILE A 17 3.50 -0.46 -24.98
CA ILE A 17 2.70 0.71 -24.63
C ILE A 17 2.19 0.54 -23.21
N ARG A 18 2.59 1.44 -22.31
CA ARG A 18 2.20 1.48 -20.91
C ARG A 18 1.04 2.46 -20.73
N ILE A 19 0.03 2.01 -20.03
CA ILE A 19 -1.19 2.78 -19.73
C ILE A 19 -1.52 2.67 -18.26
N ASN A 20 -2.41 3.52 -17.78
CA ASN A 20 -3.08 3.26 -16.51
C ASN A 20 -4.08 2.11 -16.70
N GLN A 21 -3.79 0.95 -16.11
CA GLN A 21 -4.60 -0.25 -16.28
C GLN A 21 -5.97 -0.17 -15.57
N LEU A 22 -6.13 0.74 -14.61
CA LEU A 22 -7.45 1.03 -14.04
C LEU A 22 -8.34 1.81 -15.02
N GLY A 23 -7.73 2.54 -15.94
CA GLY A 23 -8.42 3.40 -16.89
C GLY A 23 -8.22 4.88 -16.60
N TYR A 24 -9.05 5.70 -17.23
CA TYR A 24 -9.00 7.16 -17.14
C TYR A 24 -10.41 7.72 -17.00
N ARG A 25 -10.57 8.78 -16.21
CA ARG A 25 -11.84 9.50 -16.20
C ARG A 25 -12.00 10.32 -17.46
N ILE A 26 -13.24 10.63 -17.81
CA ILE A 26 -13.59 11.29 -19.09
C ILE A 26 -12.81 12.58 -19.31
N ASN A 27 -12.70 13.42 -18.28
CA ASN A 27 -12.07 14.73 -18.36
C ASN A 27 -10.62 14.79 -17.84
N ASP A 28 -10.03 13.64 -17.45
CA ASP A 28 -8.67 13.61 -16.97
C ASP A 28 -7.64 13.77 -18.09
N LEU A 29 -6.42 14.17 -17.70
CA LEU A 29 -5.26 14.08 -18.56
C LEU A 29 -4.96 12.60 -18.83
N LYS A 30 -5.00 12.18 -20.10
CA LYS A 30 -4.83 10.80 -20.53
C LYS A 30 -3.53 10.63 -21.29
N ILE A 31 -2.54 10.07 -20.63
CA ILE A 31 -1.21 9.85 -21.19
C ILE A 31 -0.87 8.36 -21.13
N ALA A 32 -0.46 7.81 -22.28
CA ALA A 32 0.24 6.54 -22.36
C ALA A 32 1.72 6.77 -22.65
N VAL A 33 2.54 5.73 -22.44
CA VAL A 33 3.98 5.79 -22.73
C VAL A 33 4.35 4.62 -23.62
N TYR A 34 4.83 4.93 -24.83
CA TYR A 34 5.50 3.97 -25.68
C TYR A 34 6.95 3.81 -25.21
N THR A 35 7.43 2.58 -25.13
CA THR A 35 8.83 2.24 -24.82
C THR A 35 9.35 1.19 -25.78
N GLY A 36 10.57 1.42 -26.33
CA GLY A 36 11.25 0.48 -27.21
C GLY A 36 12.71 0.24 -26.78
N LEU A 37 13.19 -1.00 -26.88
CA LEU A 37 14.58 -1.34 -26.62
C LEU A 37 15.51 -0.83 -27.71
N GLU A 38 14.98 -0.61 -28.92
CA GLU A 38 15.73 -0.03 -30.03
C GLU A 38 15.35 1.44 -30.25
N LYS A 39 16.16 2.13 -31.06
CA LYS A 39 15.92 3.53 -31.41
C LYS A 39 14.88 3.59 -32.53
N GLU A 40 13.67 3.99 -32.18
CA GLU A 40 12.56 4.14 -33.09
C GLU A 40 12.17 5.60 -33.29
N ASN A 41 11.72 5.92 -34.52
CA ASN A 41 11.19 7.24 -34.83
C ASN A 41 9.68 7.16 -35.04
N ILE A 42 8.96 7.20 -33.92
CA ILE A 42 7.50 7.11 -33.92
C ILE A 42 6.90 8.48 -34.29
N LYS A 43 6.05 8.51 -35.31
CA LYS A 43 5.46 9.76 -35.82
C LYS A 43 4.01 9.96 -35.36
N SER A 44 3.25 8.88 -35.21
CA SER A 44 1.85 8.94 -34.82
C SER A 44 1.45 7.70 -34.02
N PHE A 45 0.30 7.78 -33.38
CA PHE A 45 -0.37 6.67 -32.72
C PHE A 45 -1.87 6.72 -33.02
N ARG A 46 -2.54 5.59 -32.84
CA ARG A 46 -4.00 5.48 -32.97
C ARG A 46 -4.60 4.97 -31.66
N VAL A 47 -5.82 5.43 -31.36
CA VAL A 47 -6.68 4.85 -30.34
C VAL A 47 -7.80 4.12 -31.06
N ILE A 48 -7.95 2.85 -30.70
CA ILE A 48 -8.93 1.94 -31.31
C ILE A 48 -10.00 1.65 -30.27
N ASP A 49 -11.25 1.78 -30.68
CA ASP A 49 -12.37 1.26 -29.90
C ASP A 49 -12.33 -0.28 -29.94
N SER A 50 -12.19 -0.90 -28.75
CA SER A 50 -11.94 -2.34 -28.64
C SER A 50 -13.13 -3.20 -29.04
N GLU A 51 -14.35 -2.67 -28.99
CA GLU A 51 -15.58 -3.39 -29.36
C GLU A 51 -15.80 -3.39 -30.86
N SER A 52 -15.69 -2.21 -31.49
CA SER A 52 -15.94 -2.05 -32.92
C SER A 52 -14.72 -2.26 -33.81
N GLY A 53 -13.51 -2.23 -33.23
CA GLY A 53 -12.23 -2.27 -33.95
C GLY A 53 -11.94 -0.99 -34.77
N LYS A 54 -12.73 0.08 -34.61
CA LYS A 54 -12.55 1.31 -35.35
C LYS A 54 -11.54 2.25 -34.73
N THR A 55 -10.76 2.93 -35.54
CA THR A 55 -9.93 4.06 -35.07
C THR A 55 -10.84 5.22 -34.67
N VAL A 56 -10.76 5.64 -33.42
CA VAL A 56 -11.51 6.77 -32.85
C VAL A 56 -10.68 8.03 -32.70
N LEU A 57 -9.35 7.87 -32.64
CA LEU A 57 -8.40 8.96 -32.60
C LEU A 57 -7.11 8.56 -33.32
N GLU A 58 -6.60 9.45 -34.17
CA GLU A 58 -5.24 9.37 -34.72
C GLU A 58 -4.53 10.69 -34.48
N LYS A 59 -3.32 10.62 -33.92
CA LYS A 59 -2.60 11.82 -33.51
C LYS A 59 -1.10 11.72 -33.76
N ASN A 60 -0.54 12.82 -34.28
CA ASN A 60 0.89 12.95 -34.49
C ASN A 60 1.60 13.19 -33.14
N ILE A 61 2.78 12.60 -33.00
CA ILE A 61 3.63 12.79 -31.83
C ILE A 61 4.55 13.99 -32.09
N SER A 62 4.34 15.07 -31.35
CA SER A 62 5.11 16.31 -31.48
C SER A 62 6.36 16.37 -30.59
N VAL A 63 6.44 15.47 -29.60
CA VAL A 63 7.51 15.48 -28.59
C VAL A 63 8.61 14.49 -28.97
N LYS A 64 9.87 14.94 -28.84
CA LYS A 64 11.03 14.06 -29.09
C LYS A 64 11.10 12.93 -28.05
N SER A 65 11.59 11.78 -28.50
CA SER A 65 11.92 10.67 -27.63
C SER A 65 12.93 11.08 -26.55
N VAL A 66 12.68 10.66 -25.30
CA VAL A 66 13.61 10.80 -24.17
C VAL A 66 14.01 9.40 -23.73
N PRO A 67 15.22 8.91 -24.07
CA PRO A 67 15.66 7.58 -23.66
C PRO A 67 15.72 7.46 -22.13
N ILE A 68 15.18 6.34 -21.61
CA ILE A 68 15.22 5.98 -20.19
C ILE A 68 15.71 4.52 -20.12
N SER A 69 16.90 4.30 -19.58
CA SER A 69 17.49 2.95 -19.50
C SER A 69 16.53 1.92 -18.91
N PRO A 70 16.36 0.73 -19.52
CA PRO A 70 17.10 0.22 -20.70
C PRO A 70 16.53 0.63 -22.06
N PHE A 71 15.45 1.44 -22.10
CA PHE A 71 14.76 1.81 -23.34
C PHE A 71 15.50 2.90 -24.10
N LYS A 72 15.74 2.66 -25.39
CA LYS A 72 16.35 3.65 -26.30
C LYS A 72 15.34 4.62 -26.88
N SER A 73 14.06 4.29 -26.83
CA SER A 73 12.94 5.11 -27.28
C SER A 73 11.85 5.16 -26.24
N CYS A 74 11.45 6.38 -25.82
CA CYS A 74 10.29 6.60 -24.96
C CYS A 74 9.52 7.81 -25.49
N TYR A 75 8.22 7.64 -25.75
CA TYR A 75 7.33 8.69 -26.22
C TYR A 75 6.10 8.79 -25.33
N ARG A 76 5.69 10.00 -25.03
CA ARG A 76 4.40 10.28 -24.41
C ARG A 76 3.33 10.36 -25.49
N LEU A 77 2.25 9.62 -25.31
CA LEU A 77 1.11 9.53 -26.20
C LEU A 77 -0.08 10.18 -25.50
N ASP A 78 -0.34 11.44 -25.83
CA ASP A 78 -1.41 12.22 -25.23
C ASP A 78 -2.70 12.04 -26.05
N PHE A 79 -3.71 11.42 -25.45
CA PHE A 79 -5.03 11.21 -25.99
C PHE A 79 -6.14 11.85 -25.13
N SER A 80 -5.81 12.90 -24.38
CA SER A 80 -6.73 13.58 -23.44
C SER A 80 -7.99 14.10 -24.11
N GLU A 81 -7.96 14.40 -25.41
CA GLU A 81 -9.11 14.87 -26.20
C GLU A 81 -10.19 13.79 -26.43
N LEU A 82 -9.88 12.51 -26.23
CA LEU A 82 -10.88 11.44 -26.29
C LEU A 82 -11.68 11.43 -24.99
N THR A 83 -12.91 11.94 -25.04
CA THR A 83 -13.81 12.07 -23.88
C THR A 83 -15.03 11.13 -23.93
N ALA A 84 -15.11 10.25 -24.92
CA ALA A 84 -16.18 9.27 -25.00
C ALA A 84 -15.96 8.14 -23.98
N ASP A 85 -17.03 7.76 -23.27
CA ASP A 85 -17.02 6.53 -22.45
C ASP A 85 -16.87 5.30 -23.36
N GLY A 86 -16.04 4.34 -22.93
CA GLY A 86 -15.81 3.13 -23.72
C GLY A 86 -14.55 2.37 -23.31
N THR A 87 -14.29 1.27 -24.03
CA THR A 87 -13.10 0.44 -23.90
C THR A 87 -12.20 0.60 -25.11
N TYR A 88 -10.96 0.91 -24.88
CA TYR A 88 -10.01 1.30 -25.93
C TYR A 88 -8.67 0.60 -25.77
N ARG A 89 -7.92 0.55 -26.88
CA ARG A 89 -6.50 0.22 -26.89
C ARG A 89 -5.73 1.22 -27.74
N ILE A 90 -4.44 1.37 -27.49
CA ILE A 90 -3.55 2.22 -28.26
C ILE A 90 -2.67 1.37 -29.16
N GLU A 91 -2.47 1.84 -30.39
CA GLU A 91 -1.60 1.22 -31.38
C GLU A 91 -0.48 2.19 -31.80
N VAL A 92 0.75 1.66 -31.86
CA VAL A 92 1.93 2.32 -32.44
C VAL A 92 2.66 1.29 -33.29
N GLY A 93 2.59 1.42 -34.60
CA GLY A 93 3.18 0.39 -35.49
C GLY A 93 2.60 -0.99 -35.23
N ASN A 94 3.44 -1.91 -34.72
CA ASN A 94 3.03 -3.26 -34.35
C ASN A 94 2.82 -3.45 -32.84
N ALA A 95 3.06 -2.40 -32.03
CA ALA A 95 2.86 -2.44 -30.59
C ALA A 95 1.41 -2.07 -30.24
N PHE A 96 0.86 -2.79 -29.26
CA PHE A 96 -0.47 -2.56 -28.72
C PHE A 96 -0.40 -2.39 -27.20
N SER A 97 -1.26 -1.51 -26.67
CA SER A 97 -1.51 -1.49 -25.22
C SER A 97 -2.45 -2.64 -24.83
N PRO A 98 -2.50 -3.01 -23.54
CA PRO A 98 -3.70 -3.65 -22.99
C PRO A 98 -4.94 -2.79 -23.25
N ASP A 99 -6.12 -3.41 -23.22
CA ASP A 99 -7.38 -2.68 -23.21
C ASP A 99 -7.50 -1.87 -21.92
N PHE A 100 -8.11 -0.67 -22.02
CA PHE A 100 -8.38 0.20 -20.88
C PHE A 100 -9.74 0.90 -21.06
N ARG A 101 -10.33 1.29 -19.94
CA ARG A 101 -11.59 2.04 -19.94
C ARG A 101 -11.35 3.55 -19.84
N ILE A 102 -12.20 4.31 -20.51
CA ILE A 102 -12.46 5.72 -20.23
C ILE A 102 -13.89 5.78 -19.68
N SER A 103 -14.03 6.20 -18.40
CA SER A 103 -15.34 6.35 -17.76
C SER A 103 -15.19 7.15 -16.48
N ASP A 104 -16.22 7.88 -16.04
CA ASP A 104 -16.15 8.64 -14.80
C ASP A 104 -16.06 7.78 -13.55
N ASN A 105 -16.46 6.50 -13.65
CA ASN A 105 -16.46 5.55 -12.53
C ASN A 105 -15.30 4.54 -12.56
N VAL A 106 -14.24 4.76 -13.32
CA VAL A 106 -13.11 3.80 -13.44
C VAL A 106 -12.38 3.54 -12.13
N TYR A 107 -12.45 4.46 -11.18
CA TYR A 107 -11.79 4.35 -9.86
C TYR A 107 -12.73 3.93 -8.74
N ASP A 108 -14.02 3.70 -9.03
CA ASP A 108 -14.97 3.27 -8.01
C ASP A 108 -14.54 1.95 -7.36
N GLY A 109 -14.56 1.91 -6.04
CA GLY A 109 -14.14 0.76 -5.23
C GLY A 109 -12.61 0.51 -5.16
N THR A 110 -11.78 1.25 -5.90
CA THR A 110 -10.32 1.03 -5.86
C THR A 110 -9.71 1.39 -4.52
N ALA A 111 -10.21 2.43 -3.85
CA ALA A 111 -9.76 2.81 -2.51
C ALA A 111 -10.07 1.70 -1.48
N ASP A 112 -11.28 1.17 -1.50
CA ASP A 112 -11.69 0.05 -0.63
C ASP A 112 -10.91 -1.23 -0.92
N PHE A 113 -10.58 -1.48 -2.20
CA PHE A 113 -9.74 -2.63 -2.57
C PHE A 113 -8.37 -2.58 -1.90
N LEU A 114 -7.74 -1.40 -1.79
CA LEU A 114 -6.45 -1.24 -1.12
C LEU A 114 -6.53 -1.59 0.37
N LEU A 115 -7.65 -1.35 1.03
CA LEU A 115 -7.85 -1.73 2.45
C LEU A 115 -7.82 -3.25 2.66
N THR A 116 -8.01 -4.04 1.61
CA THR A 116 -7.88 -5.51 1.68
C THR A 116 -6.46 -5.90 2.09
N TYR A 117 -5.45 -5.22 1.57
CA TYR A 117 -4.06 -5.45 1.98
C TYR A 117 -3.86 -5.14 3.46
N MET A 118 -4.37 -4.00 3.94
CA MET A 118 -4.25 -3.63 5.35
C MET A 118 -4.91 -4.67 6.27
N ARG A 119 -6.12 -5.12 5.92
CA ARG A 119 -6.81 -6.19 6.68
C ARG A 119 -6.03 -7.51 6.70
N GLN A 120 -5.34 -7.86 5.62
CA GLN A 120 -4.48 -9.05 5.56
C GLN A 120 -3.24 -8.92 6.46
N GLN A 121 -2.75 -7.71 6.71
CA GLN A 121 -1.59 -7.44 7.55
C GLN A 121 -1.93 -7.28 9.04
N ARG A 122 -3.19 -7.33 9.44
CA ARG A 122 -3.55 -7.19 10.86
C ARG A 122 -2.83 -8.22 11.72
N CYS A 123 -2.19 -7.74 12.78
CA CYS A 123 -1.68 -8.52 13.90
C CYS A 123 -2.75 -8.59 15.00
N GLY A 124 -2.76 -9.61 15.82
CA GLY A 124 -3.92 -9.92 16.65
C GLY A 124 -4.96 -10.68 15.84
N TYR A 125 -6.22 -10.26 15.85
CA TYR A 125 -7.23 -10.91 15.01
C TYR A 125 -7.05 -10.53 13.53
N ASN A 126 -6.81 -11.55 12.70
CA ASN A 126 -6.67 -11.41 11.27
C ASN A 126 -7.97 -11.87 10.57
N PRO A 127 -8.75 -10.95 9.97
CA PRO A 127 -10.06 -11.28 9.38
C PRO A 127 -9.94 -12.13 8.11
N TRP A 128 -8.80 -12.09 7.43
CA TRP A 128 -8.55 -12.89 6.23
C TRP A 128 -8.37 -14.38 6.58
N LEU A 129 -7.59 -14.66 7.63
CA LEU A 129 -7.39 -16.01 8.13
C LEU A 129 -8.54 -16.46 9.02
N ARG A 130 -9.35 -15.55 9.55
CA ARG A 130 -10.36 -15.77 10.62
C ARG A 130 -9.74 -16.42 11.85
N ASP A 131 -8.54 -16.00 12.16
CA ASP A 131 -7.74 -16.54 13.26
C ASP A 131 -6.88 -15.42 13.87
N SER A 132 -6.26 -15.68 15.00
CA SER A 132 -5.43 -14.71 15.71
C SER A 132 -3.97 -15.11 15.68
N CYS A 133 -3.08 -14.10 15.70
CA CYS A 133 -1.64 -14.28 15.80
C CYS A 133 -1.06 -13.31 16.83
N HIS A 134 0.09 -13.64 17.40
CA HIS A 134 0.88 -12.77 18.26
C HIS A 134 0.06 -12.09 19.38
N THR A 135 -0.83 -12.86 19.99
CA THR A 135 -1.76 -12.36 21.04
C THR A 135 -1.10 -12.24 22.41
N ASN A 136 0.16 -12.62 22.53
CA ASN A 136 0.92 -12.56 23.78
C ASN A 136 2.11 -11.60 23.68
N ASP A 137 2.03 -10.58 22.83
CA ASP A 137 3.06 -9.55 22.74
C ASP A 137 2.90 -8.54 23.88
N GLY A 138 3.91 -8.05 24.55
CA GLY A 138 5.26 -8.56 24.41
C GLY A 138 6.12 -8.10 25.60
N TYR A 139 7.38 -8.48 25.59
CA TYR A 139 8.28 -8.06 26.66
C TYR A 139 9.12 -6.84 26.25
N VAL A 140 9.24 -5.89 27.16
CA VAL A 140 10.01 -4.64 26.96
C VAL A 140 11.51 -4.91 26.99
N ILE A 141 12.23 -4.28 26.08
CA ILE A 141 13.69 -4.19 26.09
C ILE A 141 14.15 -2.74 25.94
N TYR A 142 15.32 -2.45 26.48
CA TYR A 142 15.93 -1.11 26.58
C TYR A 142 15.13 -0.14 27.46
N GLY A 143 14.35 -0.65 28.39
CA GLY A 143 13.76 0.11 29.45
C GLY A 143 14.67 0.00 30.70
N GLU A 144 15.18 1.10 31.23
CA GLU A 144 16.19 1.15 32.29
C GLU A 144 16.06 0.10 33.41
N LYS A 145 14.87 -0.04 34.01
CA LYS A 145 14.55 -1.01 35.06
C LYS A 145 13.50 -2.04 34.66
N ASP A 146 12.90 -1.84 33.46
CA ASP A 146 11.69 -2.54 33.06
C ASP A 146 11.96 -3.57 31.96
N ASP A 147 13.22 -3.88 31.66
CA ASP A 147 13.55 -4.90 30.67
C ASP A 147 12.92 -6.24 31.10
N SER A 148 12.21 -6.83 30.17
CA SER A 148 11.41 -8.04 30.36
C SER A 148 10.04 -7.84 31.03
N LEU A 149 9.62 -6.63 31.37
CA LEU A 149 8.24 -6.36 31.74
C LEU A 149 7.32 -6.70 30.57
N HIS A 150 6.24 -7.44 30.86
CA HIS A 150 5.21 -7.69 29.84
C HIS A 150 4.27 -6.49 29.70
N ILE A 151 3.99 -6.10 28.47
CA ILE A 151 2.98 -5.09 28.12
C ILE A 151 2.08 -5.61 26.99
N ASP A 152 0.78 -5.28 27.02
CA ASP A 152 -0.11 -5.58 25.90
C ASP A 152 0.11 -4.60 24.74
N VAL A 153 0.70 -5.09 23.67
CA VAL A 153 0.85 -4.36 22.41
C VAL A 153 0.27 -5.15 21.22
N THR A 154 -0.65 -6.05 21.50
CA THR A 154 -1.39 -6.81 20.47
C THR A 154 -2.19 -5.85 19.59
N GLY A 155 -2.15 -6.04 18.27
CA GLY A 155 -2.83 -5.21 17.28
C GLY A 155 -1.88 -4.63 16.23
N GLY A 156 -2.31 -3.61 15.51
CA GLY A 156 -1.55 -3.00 14.43
C GLY A 156 -1.39 -3.92 13.22
N TRP A 157 -0.35 -3.69 12.43
CA TRP A 157 -0.10 -4.41 11.19
C TRP A 157 1.35 -4.91 11.13
N HIS A 158 1.53 -6.09 10.58
CA HIS A 158 2.83 -6.58 10.16
C HIS A 158 3.41 -5.67 9.06
N ASP A 159 4.71 -5.46 9.04
CA ASP A 159 5.35 -4.55 8.10
C ASP A 159 5.44 -5.15 6.68
N ALA A 160 5.73 -6.44 6.59
CA ALA A 160 5.91 -7.16 5.32
C ALA A 160 5.52 -8.65 5.43
N ALA A 161 6.29 -9.54 4.77
CA ALA A 161 6.17 -11.01 4.90
C ALA A 161 6.93 -11.56 6.12
N ASP A 162 7.76 -10.77 6.74
CA ASP A 162 8.18 -10.90 8.14
C ASP A 162 7.11 -10.25 9.04
N TYR A 163 7.13 -10.56 10.33
CA TYR A 163 6.07 -10.10 11.25
C TYR A 163 6.53 -8.98 12.18
N LEU A 164 7.62 -8.29 11.83
CA LEU A 164 7.99 -7.07 12.52
C LEU A 164 6.88 -6.01 12.40
N GLN A 165 6.79 -5.16 13.41
CA GLN A 165 5.88 -4.03 13.42
C GLN A 165 6.64 -2.76 13.79
N TYR A 166 6.43 -1.70 13.03
CA TYR A 166 7.09 -0.43 13.25
C TYR A 166 6.08 0.70 13.42
N VAL A 167 6.27 1.51 14.46
CA VAL A 167 5.47 2.74 14.64
C VAL A 167 5.62 3.68 13.46
N ALA A 168 6.80 3.76 12.86
CA ALA A 168 7.07 4.66 11.74
C ALA A 168 6.19 4.38 10.52
N THR A 169 6.05 3.12 10.13
CA THR A 169 5.23 2.70 8.98
C THR A 169 3.75 2.70 9.32
N SER A 170 3.37 2.15 10.48
CA SER A 170 1.97 2.08 10.92
C SER A 170 1.35 3.46 11.16
N ALA A 171 2.07 4.40 11.79
CA ALA A 171 1.59 5.77 11.97
C ALA A 171 1.43 6.50 10.63
N ASN A 172 2.36 6.27 9.69
CA ASN A 172 2.23 6.83 8.35
C ASN A 172 1.02 6.27 7.60
N ALA A 173 0.79 4.95 7.64
CA ALA A 173 -0.37 4.31 7.02
C ALA A 173 -1.68 4.85 7.63
N THR A 174 -1.77 4.93 8.96
CA THR A 174 -2.90 5.50 9.68
C THR A 174 -3.18 6.96 9.25
N TYR A 175 -2.13 7.80 9.22
CA TYR A 175 -2.26 9.18 8.78
C TYR A 175 -2.77 9.27 7.33
N GLN A 176 -2.22 8.47 6.41
CA GLN A 176 -2.59 8.52 4.99
C GLN A 176 -4.04 8.07 4.77
N MET A 177 -4.51 7.04 5.47
CA MET A 177 -5.90 6.59 5.40
C MET A 177 -6.86 7.69 5.91
N LEU A 178 -6.57 8.30 7.05
CA LEU A 178 -7.35 9.41 7.60
C LEU A 178 -7.32 10.65 6.70
N PHE A 179 -6.17 10.95 6.10
CA PHE A 179 -6.02 12.04 5.14
C PHE A 179 -6.87 11.78 3.89
N ALA A 180 -6.77 10.59 3.31
CA ALA A 180 -7.55 10.20 2.12
C ALA A 180 -9.07 10.30 2.38
N PHE A 181 -9.53 9.82 3.54
CA PHE A 181 -10.93 9.98 3.95
C PHE A 181 -11.35 11.44 4.06
N SER A 182 -10.51 12.29 4.66
CA SER A 182 -10.85 13.70 4.81
C SER A 182 -10.97 14.46 3.49
N GLU A 183 -10.14 14.10 2.51
CA GLU A 183 -10.15 14.72 1.18
C GLU A 183 -11.29 14.18 0.29
N ASN A 184 -11.63 12.90 0.40
CA ASN A 184 -12.61 12.24 -0.45
C ASN A 184 -13.45 11.22 0.32
N PRO A 185 -14.30 11.62 1.27
CA PRO A 185 -15.06 10.69 2.11
C PRO A 185 -16.01 9.78 1.32
N THR A 186 -16.53 10.26 0.20
CA THR A 186 -17.47 9.52 -0.66
C THR A 186 -16.81 8.41 -1.49
N SER A 187 -15.48 8.34 -1.51
CA SER A 187 -14.74 7.28 -2.20
C SER A 187 -14.62 5.99 -1.39
N PHE A 188 -15.11 5.98 -0.16
CA PHE A 188 -15.01 4.85 0.76
C PHE A 188 -16.40 4.32 1.12
N SER A 189 -16.54 3.00 1.06
CA SER A 189 -17.76 2.27 1.35
C SER A 189 -17.82 1.82 2.81
N ASP A 190 -18.99 1.34 3.24
CA ASP A 190 -19.25 0.62 4.49
C ASP A 190 -19.64 -0.82 4.11
N ASN A 191 -18.64 -1.70 3.96
CA ASN A 191 -18.81 -3.10 3.56
C ASN A 191 -18.17 -4.08 4.55
N PHE A 192 -17.37 -3.59 5.50
CA PHE A 192 -16.69 -4.39 6.50
C PHE A 192 -16.86 -3.77 7.89
N LEU A 193 -17.16 -4.63 8.85
CA LEU A 193 -17.23 -4.28 10.27
C LEU A 193 -15.86 -3.86 10.83
N ALA A 194 -15.83 -3.23 11.99
CA ALA A 194 -14.59 -2.92 12.72
C ALA A 194 -13.68 -4.16 12.92
N SER A 195 -14.27 -5.36 13.04
CA SER A 195 -13.53 -6.63 13.08
C SER A 195 -12.80 -6.97 11.77
N GLY A 196 -13.13 -6.29 10.66
CA GLY A 196 -12.63 -6.58 9.31
C GLY A 196 -13.39 -7.69 8.59
N LEU A 197 -14.43 -8.26 9.19
CA LEU A 197 -15.33 -9.23 8.54
C LEU A 197 -16.38 -8.49 7.68
N PRO A 198 -16.90 -9.12 6.63
CA PRO A 198 -17.96 -8.52 5.80
C PRO A 198 -19.19 -8.13 6.64
N GLY A 199 -19.71 -6.94 6.41
CA GLY A 199 -20.88 -6.39 7.10
C GLY A 199 -20.88 -4.87 7.03
N LYS A 200 -21.92 -4.26 7.63
CA LYS A 200 -22.04 -2.79 7.75
C LYS A 200 -22.18 -2.41 9.21
N ASP A 201 -21.49 -1.36 9.62
CA ASP A 201 -21.54 -0.83 10.99
C ASP A 201 -21.80 0.68 11.06
N GLY A 202 -22.05 1.32 9.92
CA GLY A 202 -22.33 2.74 9.81
C GLY A 202 -21.09 3.61 9.66
N PHE A 203 -19.89 3.00 9.60
CA PHE A 203 -18.63 3.70 9.39
C PHE A 203 -18.01 3.29 8.06
N ALA A 204 -17.35 4.24 7.39
CA ALA A 204 -16.57 3.90 6.21
C ALA A 204 -15.43 2.94 6.58
N ASP A 205 -15.19 1.93 5.75
CA ASP A 205 -14.18 0.88 5.98
C ASP A 205 -12.80 1.43 6.32
N VAL A 206 -12.42 2.56 5.71
CA VAL A 206 -11.15 3.24 5.96
C VAL A 206 -11.06 3.80 7.38
N LEU A 207 -12.18 4.18 7.97
CA LEU A 207 -12.23 4.63 9.38
C LEU A 207 -12.01 3.44 10.31
N ASN A 208 -12.68 2.32 10.06
CA ASN A 208 -12.48 1.10 10.82
C ASN A 208 -11.02 0.65 10.79
N GLU A 209 -10.39 0.68 9.61
CA GLU A 209 -8.99 0.29 9.48
C GLU A 209 -8.03 1.31 10.13
N SER A 210 -8.31 2.61 9.98
CA SER A 210 -7.55 3.67 10.67
C SER A 210 -7.67 3.58 12.19
N ARG A 211 -8.85 3.20 12.70
CA ARG A 211 -9.09 2.99 14.13
C ARG A 211 -8.22 1.85 14.66
N TRP A 212 -8.13 0.74 13.92
CA TRP A 212 -7.24 -0.38 14.24
C TRP A 212 -5.78 0.08 14.45
N GLY A 213 -5.29 0.95 13.57
CA GLY A 213 -3.95 1.53 13.70
C GLY A 213 -3.80 2.48 14.89
N LEU A 214 -4.79 3.37 15.10
CA LEU A 214 -4.77 4.32 16.21
C LEU A 214 -4.81 3.61 17.58
N ASP A 215 -5.65 2.57 17.72
CA ASP A 215 -5.74 1.79 18.95
C ASP A 215 -4.41 1.10 19.28
N TRP A 216 -3.71 0.58 18.28
CA TRP A 216 -2.37 0.03 18.47
C TRP A 216 -1.33 1.11 18.80
N LEU A 217 -1.37 2.25 18.13
CA LEU A 217 -0.46 3.36 18.40
C LEU A 217 -0.62 3.89 19.85
N LEU A 218 -1.83 3.90 20.39
CA LEU A 218 -2.07 4.25 21.81
C LEU A 218 -1.38 3.25 22.75
N LYS A 219 -1.38 1.95 22.43
CA LYS A 219 -0.64 0.94 23.20
C LYS A 219 0.88 1.15 23.12
N MET A 220 1.38 1.61 21.99
CA MET A 220 2.80 1.92 21.76
C MET A 220 3.24 3.28 22.33
N ASN A 221 2.29 4.10 22.81
CA ASN A 221 2.53 5.37 23.52
C ASN A 221 1.55 5.49 24.70
N PRO A 222 1.70 4.64 25.75
CA PRO A 222 0.71 4.51 26.84
C PRO A 222 0.68 5.71 27.80
N ALA A 223 1.75 6.50 27.88
CA ALA A 223 1.85 7.65 28.76
C ALA A 223 2.81 8.73 28.20
N PRO A 224 2.68 9.98 28.65
CA PRO A 224 3.61 11.04 28.29
C PRO A 224 5.07 10.65 28.60
N GLY A 225 5.94 10.73 27.57
CA GLY A 225 7.35 10.37 27.69
C GLY A 225 7.64 8.87 27.63
N GLU A 226 6.63 8.04 27.43
CA GLU A 226 6.77 6.60 27.26
C GLU A 226 6.38 6.21 25.84
N MET A 227 7.37 5.91 25.02
CA MET A 227 7.20 5.54 23.62
C MET A 227 7.94 4.25 23.31
N TYR A 228 7.26 3.41 22.55
CA TYR A 228 7.86 2.23 21.91
C TYR A 228 7.88 2.46 20.40
N ASN A 229 8.80 1.87 19.67
CA ASN A 229 8.95 2.12 18.24
C ASN A 229 8.88 0.88 17.36
N GLN A 230 9.02 -0.32 17.95
CA GLN A 230 9.12 -1.57 17.20
C GLN A 230 8.68 -2.76 18.05
N ILE A 231 8.08 -3.75 17.39
CA ILE A 231 7.87 -5.11 17.93
C ILE A 231 8.64 -6.07 17.03
N ALA A 232 9.25 -7.09 17.63
CA ALA A 232 10.14 -8.06 16.98
C ALA A 232 11.44 -7.44 16.43
N ASP A 233 12.31 -8.26 15.86
CA ASP A 233 13.60 -7.86 15.29
C ASP A 233 14.04 -8.84 14.19
N ASP A 234 15.27 -8.68 13.69
CA ASP A 234 15.81 -9.44 12.56
C ASP A 234 15.78 -10.97 12.72
N ARG A 235 15.52 -11.49 13.91
CA ARG A 235 15.29 -12.94 14.13
C ARG A 235 14.01 -13.43 13.44
N ASP A 236 13.13 -12.51 13.06
CA ASP A 236 11.90 -12.81 12.31
C ASP A 236 12.14 -13.23 10.87
N HIS A 237 13.28 -12.89 10.28
CA HIS A 237 13.61 -13.18 8.89
C HIS A 237 13.94 -14.67 8.65
N ILE A 238 13.00 -15.56 8.97
CA ILE A 238 13.14 -17.03 8.88
C ILE A 238 12.37 -17.65 7.71
N GLY A 239 11.82 -16.84 6.80
CA GLY A 239 11.12 -17.28 5.59
C GLY A 239 9.61 -17.12 5.67
N PHE A 240 8.94 -17.49 4.57
CA PHE A 240 7.49 -17.37 4.47
C PHE A 240 6.75 -18.35 5.36
N ARG A 241 5.76 -17.89 6.08
CA ARG A 241 4.84 -18.65 6.92
C ARG A 241 3.54 -17.87 7.11
N PHE A 242 2.49 -18.51 7.57
CA PHE A 242 1.28 -17.79 7.99
C PHE A 242 1.47 -17.21 9.39
N PRO A 243 0.92 -16.03 9.70
CA PRO A 243 1.13 -15.38 10.99
C PRO A 243 0.58 -16.18 12.18
N ASN A 244 -0.50 -16.91 12.01
CA ASN A 244 -1.06 -17.81 13.04
C ASN A 244 -0.26 -19.11 13.23
N ALA A 245 0.74 -19.36 12.39
CA ALA A 245 1.68 -20.47 12.46
C ALA A 245 3.13 -19.96 12.60
N ASP A 246 3.32 -18.77 13.12
CA ASP A 246 4.66 -18.22 13.36
C ASP A 246 5.43 -19.04 14.37
N THR A 247 6.68 -19.38 14.04
CA THR A 247 7.60 -20.16 14.85
C THR A 247 8.86 -19.37 15.25
N ALA A 248 8.89 -18.06 14.99
CA ALA A 248 9.99 -17.22 15.43
C ALA A 248 10.12 -17.27 16.94
N ASP A 249 11.34 -17.49 17.42
CA ASP A 249 11.65 -17.61 18.86
C ASP A 249 12.62 -16.48 19.26
N TYR A 250 12.16 -15.69 20.23
CA TYR A 250 12.90 -14.57 20.78
C TYR A 250 13.46 -14.88 22.18
N GLY A 251 13.41 -16.14 22.60
CA GLY A 251 13.91 -16.62 23.89
C GLY A 251 12.91 -16.50 25.05
N LYS A 252 11.66 -16.12 24.75
CA LYS A 252 10.55 -16.02 25.74
C LYS A 252 9.25 -16.66 25.22
N GLY A 253 9.34 -17.80 24.59
CA GLY A 253 8.20 -18.51 24.00
C GLY A 253 7.59 -17.71 22.86
N SER A 254 6.26 -17.48 22.93
CA SER A 254 5.52 -16.73 21.92
C SER A 254 5.54 -15.20 22.12
N GLU A 255 6.18 -14.69 23.18
CA GLU A 255 6.31 -13.24 23.37
C GLU A 255 7.36 -12.66 22.44
N ARG A 256 7.03 -11.56 21.78
CA ARG A 256 7.98 -10.82 20.97
C ARG A 256 8.55 -9.62 21.73
N PRO A 257 9.82 -9.20 21.48
CA PRO A 257 10.40 -8.04 22.12
C PRO A 257 9.74 -6.76 21.65
N VAL A 258 9.48 -5.85 22.58
CA VAL A 258 8.97 -4.50 22.36
C VAL A 258 10.06 -3.50 22.68
N TYR A 259 10.46 -2.72 21.70
CA TYR A 259 11.61 -1.83 21.80
C TYR A 259 11.20 -0.46 22.32
N ARG A 260 11.65 -0.09 23.53
CA ARG A 260 11.46 1.26 24.06
C ARG A 260 12.29 2.27 23.25
N CYS A 261 11.70 3.40 22.90
CA CYS A 261 12.37 4.45 22.14
C CYS A 261 13.32 5.23 23.05
N THR A 262 14.61 4.94 22.96
CA THR A 262 15.68 5.56 23.80
C THR A 262 16.47 6.65 23.09
N GLY A 263 16.29 6.81 21.77
CA GLY A 263 17.14 7.66 20.94
C GLY A 263 18.54 7.11 20.66
N LYS A 264 18.82 5.87 21.12
CA LYS A 264 20.07 5.15 20.87
C LYS A 264 19.85 4.08 19.80
N GLU A 265 20.94 3.55 19.26
CA GLU A 265 20.87 2.42 18.33
C GLU A 265 20.15 1.25 18.99
N GLN A 266 19.22 0.65 18.24
CA GLN A 266 18.42 -0.49 18.67
C GLN A 266 18.59 -1.65 17.71
N GLY A 267 18.16 -2.82 18.14
CA GLY A 267 18.35 -4.09 17.44
C GLY A 267 19.44 -4.91 18.07
N LEU A 268 19.39 -6.21 17.82
CA LEU A 268 20.34 -7.18 18.35
C LEU A 268 21.49 -7.39 17.36
N PHE A 269 22.65 -7.78 17.90
CA PHE A 269 23.83 -8.13 17.12
C PHE A 269 24.31 -7.00 16.19
N ARG A 270 24.71 -7.36 14.97
CA ARG A 270 25.25 -6.45 13.95
C ARG A 270 24.18 -5.60 13.22
N TYR A 271 22.91 -5.94 13.39
CA TYR A 271 21.80 -5.30 12.64
C TYR A 271 21.19 -4.13 13.41
N LYS A 272 21.98 -3.44 14.21
CA LYS A 272 21.53 -2.23 14.89
C LYS A 272 21.13 -1.18 13.87
N ASN A 273 19.95 -0.61 14.07
CA ASN A 273 19.49 0.46 13.21
C ASN A 273 19.46 1.78 14.00
N ARG A 274 19.62 2.89 13.28
CA ARG A 274 19.67 4.26 13.83
C ARG A 274 18.37 5.02 13.63
N ALA A 275 17.36 4.39 13.03
CA ALA A 275 16.10 5.04 12.67
C ALA A 275 15.17 5.28 13.87
N THR A 276 15.62 5.11 15.09
CA THR A 276 14.85 5.14 16.31
C THR A 276 15.00 6.43 17.11
N GLY A 277 15.20 7.55 16.39
CA GLY A 277 15.29 8.87 17.01
C GLY A 277 14.01 9.26 17.75
N ILE A 278 14.13 9.79 18.97
CA ILE A 278 13.00 10.20 19.82
C ILE A 278 12.13 11.21 19.08
N ALA A 279 12.72 12.24 18.49
CA ALA A 279 11.97 13.28 17.76
C ALA A 279 11.22 12.72 16.54
N SER A 280 11.84 11.81 15.80
CA SER A 280 11.19 11.15 14.65
C SER A 280 9.99 10.30 15.10
N THR A 281 10.15 9.50 16.13
CA THR A 281 9.09 8.63 16.66
C THR A 281 7.95 9.46 17.26
N ALA A 282 8.25 10.47 18.06
CA ALA A 282 7.26 11.41 18.60
C ALA A 282 6.48 12.13 17.49
N GLY A 283 7.16 12.58 16.43
CA GLY A 283 6.52 13.21 15.28
C GLY A 283 5.55 12.26 14.54
N LYS A 284 5.85 10.96 14.50
CA LYS A 284 4.94 9.95 13.92
C LYS A 284 3.68 9.77 14.75
N PHE A 285 3.79 9.64 16.07
CA PHE A 285 2.62 9.60 16.95
C PHE A 285 1.80 10.88 16.85
N ALA A 286 2.44 12.05 16.99
CA ALA A 286 1.76 13.34 16.93
C ALA A 286 0.98 13.53 15.63
N SER A 287 1.56 13.17 14.49
CA SER A 287 0.87 13.32 13.20
C SER A 287 -0.35 12.41 13.06
N ALA A 288 -0.24 11.14 13.48
CA ALA A 288 -1.36 10.20 13.42
C ALA A 288 -2.47 10.58 14.42
N PHE A 289 -2.12 10.92 15.66
CA PHE A 289 -3.08 11.27 16.68
C PHE A 289 -3.80 12.59 16.37
N ALA A 290 -3.07 13.64 15.97
CA ALA A 290 -3.70 14.92 15.63
C ALA A 290 -4.67 14.76 14.44
N ARG A 291 -4.30 13.97 13.41
CA ARG A 291 -5.20 13.70 12.29
C ARG A 291 -6.40 12.85 12.73
N GLY A 292 -6.17 11.84 13.56
CA GLY A 292 -7.22 11.02 14.17
C GLY A 292 -8.19 11.88 15.00
N ALA A 293 -7.68 12.72 15.91
CA ALA A 293 -8.50 13.62 16.70
C ALA A 293 -9.38 14.51 15.83
N ALA A 294 -8.82 15.08 14.76
CA ALA A 294 -9.60 15.95 13.85
C ALA A 294 -10.72 15.17 13.13
N VAL A 295 -10.43 13.98 12.61
CA VAL A 295 -11.41 13.17 11.87
C VAL A 295 -12.50 12.62 12.78
N TYR A 296 -12.14 12.08 13.94
CA TYR A 296 -13.11 11.49 14.89
C TYR A 296 -13.88 12.51 15.71
N LYS A 297 -13.57 13.79 15.63
CA LYS A 297 -14.23 14.85 16.43
C LYS A 297 -15.76 14.84 16.33
N SER A 298 -16.30 14.61 15.15
CA SER A 298 -17.75 14.54 14.90
C SER A 298 -18.31 13.10 14.92
N ILE A 299 -17.45 12.09 14.89
CA ILE A 299 -17.82 10.68 14.76
C ILE A 299 -17.83 9.99 16.12
N ASP A 300 -16.74 10.15 16.88
CA ASP A 300 -16.52 9.62 18.23
C ASP A 300 -15.75 10.67 19.05
N PRO A 301 -16.46 11.65 19.67
CA PRO A 301 -15.81 12.71 20.43
C PRO A 301 -14.98 12.21 21.62
N ALA A 302 -15.35 11.10 22.23
CA ALA A 302 -14.61 10.53 23.36
C ALA A 302 -13.25 10.01 22.87
N PHE A 303 -13.22 9.30 21.76
CA PHE A 303 -11.97 8.84 21.14
C PHE A 303 -11.12 10.01 20.62
N SER A 304 -11.75 10.99 20.00
CA SER A 304 -11.06 12.22 19.57
C SER A 304 -10.31 12.89 20.73
N ASN A 305 -10.93 13.01 21.89
CA ASN A 305 -10.31 13.60 23.09
C ASN A 305 -9.16 12.73 23.64
N MET A 306 -9.21 11.41 23.46
CA MET A 306 -8.13 10.52 23.86
C MET A 306 -6.89 10.71 22.98
N LEU A 307 -7.08 11.05 21.71
CA LEU A 307 -6.00 11.28 20.75
C LEU A 307 -5.40 12.70 20.81
N ALA A 308 -6.10 13.67 21.42
CA ALA A 308 -5.69 15.07 21.50
C ALA A 308 -4.69 15.31 22.66
#